data_8b943e244d433550fc8fe415a97f2262
#
_entry.id   8b943e244d433550fc8fe415a97f2262
#
_cell.length_a   1.000
_cell.length_b   1.000
_cell.length_c   1.000
_cell.angle_alpha   90.00
_cell.angle_beta   90.00
_cell.angle_gamma   90.00
#
_symmetry.space_group_name_H-M   'P 1'
#
loop_
_entity.id
_entity.type
_entity.pdbx_description
1 polymer ?
#
loop_
_entity_poly.entity_id
_entity_poly.type
_entity_poly.pdbx_seq_one_letter_code
_entity_poly.pdbx_strand_id
1 'polypeptide(L)'
;MQSKKEYSLFFIFGTILFAGIVLTQGNKPDLDQQSLFDQLQKESITELILKTNLEQIIANANDVDYGDGKLTFVNGDTSNVVYDIKVKPRGVTRKQICDFPPLKIKFSKTDLEANGMDGYKTLKLVTHCKEGEDFEQVLLKEYTAYKMYNVLTEKSFRVQLVKITYEDANQEIEPSTHYGFLIENKQELADRIGAELKEKDNSILTQIDANQYRLFTLFQYMIGNTDWNLSKQHNVKLLIENEKISPLPVPYDFDFAGLVNAPYATPYSTLPIENVKQRFFQFKGNRNTDFRSTYDLFNAKKAEIMCLHTDFNLLDEPVKIEMTNYLKAFFDLINEHQVADEKLSLNGAYL
;
A
#
# COMPACT_ATOMS: atom_id res chain seq x y z
N MET A 1 39.69 -18.81 86.43
CA MET A 1 40.61 -18.32 85.39
C MET A 1 40.10 -18.85 84.09
N GLN A 2 39.45 -17.98 83.31
CA GLN A 2 38.76 -18.35 82.08
C GLN A 2 39.69 -18.02 80.89
N SER A 3 39.91 -19.01 80.04
CA SER A 3 40.64 -18.91 78.82
C SER A 3 39.66 -18.54 77.69
N LYS A 4 39.86 -17.38 77.05
CA LYS A 4 39.14 -16.98 75.85
C LYS A 4 39.71 -17.70 74.63
N LYS A 5 38.88 -18.40 73.88
CA LYS A 5 39.20 -18.86 72.50
C LYS A 5 38.75 -17.82 71.54
N GLU A 6 39.69 -17.31 70.75
CA GLU A 6 39.41 -16.49 69.57
C GLU A 6 39.06 -17.38 68.39
N TYR A 7 37.92 -17.09 67.71
CA TYR A 7 37.59 -17.71 66.44
C TYR A 7 37.92 -16.69 65.32
N SER A 8 38.83 -17.08 64.48
CA SER A 8 39.21 -16.33 63.28
C SER A 8 38.19 -16.67 62.18
N LEU A 9 37.46 -15.65 61.67
CA LEU A 9 36.48 -15.78 60.59
C LEU A 9 37.21 -15.49 59.25
N PHE A 10 37.40 -16.51 58.42
CA PHE A 10 37.84 -16.37 57.05
C PHE A 10 36.70 -15.92 56.18
N PHE A 11 36.72 -14.67 55.66
CA PHE A 11 35.84 -14.21 54.60
C PHE A 11 36.40 -14.65 53.24
N ILE A 12 35.69 -15.56 52.57
CA ILE A 12 35.93 -15.89 51.15
C ILE A 12 35.14 -14.89 50.32
N PHE A 13 35.83 -13.97 49.64
CA PHE A 13 35.23 -13.11 48.61
C PHE A 13 35.02 -13.94 47.35
N GLY A 14 33.78 -14.36 47.11
CA GLY A 14 33.35 -14.92 45.83
C GLY A 14 33.04 -13.78 44.85
N THR A 15 33.94 -13.58 43.88
CA THR A 15 33.67 -12.70 42.71
C THR A 15 32.60 -13.33 41.81
N ILE A 16 31.39 -12.81 41.88
CA ILE A 16 30.32 -13.14 40.92
C ILE A 16 30.58 -12.33 39.66
N LEU A 17 31.04 -12.97 38.58
CA LEU A 17 31.08 -12.40 37.23
C LEU A 17 29.62 -12.26 36.72
N PHE A 18 29.10 -11.06 36.71
CA PHE A 18 27.90 -10.75 35.96
C PHE A 18 28.27 -10.68 34.47
N ALA A 19 27.94 -11.74 33.74
CA ALA A 19 27.92 -11.67 32.27
C ALA A 19 26.71 -10.82 31.90
N GLY A 20 26.97 -9.54 31.59
CA GLY A 20 25.97 -8.63 31.05
C GLY A 20 25.52 -9.13 29.67
N ILE A 21 24.29 -9.61 29.60
CA ILE A 21 23.60 -9.79 28.32
C ILE A 21 23.36 -8.38 27.77
N VAL A 22 24.17 -7.95 26.82
CA VAL A 22 23.89 -6.77 26.01
C VAL A 22 22.73 -7.14 25.10
N LEU A 23 21.52 -6.87 25.55
CA LEU A 23 20.36 -6.79 24.67
C LEU A 23 20.61 -5.60 23.73
N THR A 24 20.99 -5.86 22.49
CA THR A 24 20.92 -4.88 21.43
C THR A 24 19.45 -4.50 21.26
N GLN A 25 19.04 -3.43 21.93
CA GLN A 25 17.80 -2.76 21.62
C GLN A 25 17.94 -2.32 20.17
N GLY A 26 17.18 -2.95 19.27
CA GLY A 26 16.93 -2.39 17.94
C GLY A 26 16.43 -0.97 18.16
N ASN A 27 17.14 0.02 17.61
CA ASN A 27 16.73 1.41 17.65
C ASN A 27 15.29 1.48 17.07
N LYS A 28 14.29 1.70 17.96
CA LYS A 28 13.02 2.24 17.52
C LYS A 28 13.33 3.58 16.88
N PRO A 29 12.77 3.89 15.70
CA PRO A 29 12.91 5.20 15.10
C PRO A 29 12.48 6.26 16.13
N ASP A 30 13.23 7.34 16.20
CA ASP A 30 12.92 8.47 17.06
C ASP A 30 11.60 9.06 16.58
N LEU A 31 10.60 9.18 17.46
CA LEU A 31 9.23 9.59 17.12
C LEU A 31 9.14 11.01 16.52
N ASP A 32 10.23 11.76 16.54
CA ASP A 32 10.34 13.12 15.97
C ASP A 32 10.92 13.13 14.54
N GLN A 33 11.42 12.03 14.02
CA GLN A 33 12.02 11.98 12.68
C GLN A 33 10.94 11.65 11.65
N GLN A 34 10.73 12.57 10.70
CA GLN A 34 9.76 12.39 9.61
C GLN A 34 10.32 11.49 8.52
N SER A 35 9.48 10.62 7.96
CA SER A 35 9.85 9.85 6.78
C SER A 35 9.85 10.73 5.52
N LEU A 36 10.54 10.28 4.48
CA LEU A 36 10.43 10.91 3.16
C LEU A 36 8.95 10.93 2.70
N PHE A 37 8.18 9.89 3.01
CA PHE A 37 6.76 9.82 2.62
C PHE A 37 5.91 10.84 3.39
N ASP A 38 6.19 11.11 4.67
CA ASP A 38 5.52 12.16 5.44
C ASP A 38 5.74 13.55 4.83
N GLN A 39 6.94 13.80 4.29
CA GLN A 39 7.21 15.06 3.60
C GLN A 39 6.46 15.18 2.29
N LEU A 40 6.37 14.10 1.52
CA LEU A 40 5.60 14.05 0.27
C LEU A 40 4.10 14.33 0.49
N GLN A 41 3.55 13.93 1.63
CA GLN A 41 2.13 14.13 1.96
C GLN A 41 1.77 15.61 2.26
N LYS A 42 2.74 16.52 2.34
CA LYS A 42 2.48 17.96 2.55
C LYS A 42 1.95 18.65 1.30
N GLU A 43 2.22 18.09 0.13
CA GLU A 43 1.80 18.61 -1.15
C GLU A 43 0.64 17.80 -1.72
N SER A 44 -0.28 18.46 -2.42
CA SER A 44 -1.37 17.76 -3.13
C SER A 44 -0.83 16.95 -4.32
N ILE A 45 0.12 17.51 -5.04
CA ILE A 45 0.85 16.88 -6.15
C ILE A 45 2.33 17.24 -5.98
N THR A 46 3.20 16.24 -5.96
CA THR A 46 4.65 16.46 -5.90
C THR A 46 5.23 16.40 -7.29
N GLU A 47 6.04 17.39 -7.68
CA GLU A 47 6.77 17.37 -8.95
C GLU A 47 8.12 16.68 -8.79
N LEU A 48 8.40 15.73 -9.70
CA LEU A 48 9.61 14.90 -9.68
C LEU A 48 10.29 14.90 -11.04
N ILE A 49 11.62 14.75 -11.04
CA ILE A 49 12.39 14.38 -12.24
C ILE A 49 13.13 13.08 -11.92
N LEU A 50 12.89 12.05 -12.72
CA LEU A 50 13.60 10.78 -12.65
C LEU A 50 14.54 10.65 -13.85
N LYS A 51 15.85 10.72 -13.57
CA LYS A 51 16.89 10.52 -14.57
C LYS A 51 17.55 9.15 -14.39
N THR A 52 17.46 8.27 -15.38
CA THR A 52 18.02 6.92 -15.35
C THR A 52 18.16 6.40 -16.80
N ASN A 53 18.76 5.23 -16.99
CA ASN A 53 18.76 4.57 -18.31
C ASN A 53 17.35 4.06 -18.60
N LEU A 54 16.58 4.83 -19.38
CA LEU A 54 15.18 4.51 -19.72
C LEU A 54 15.10 3.35 -20.72
N GLU A 55 16.04 3.24 -21.65
CA GLU A 55 16.08 2.14 -22.62
C GLU A 55 16.14 0.80 -21.89
N GLN A 56 17.02 0.69 -20.89
CA GLN A 56 17.15 -0.52 -20.07
C GLN A 56 15.84 -0.87 -19.34
N ILE A 57 15.12 0.14 -18.80
CA ILE A 57 13.85 -0.05 -18.09
C ILE A 57 12.75 -0.52 -19.04
N ILE A 58 12.67 0.06 -20.24
CA ILE A 58 11.59 -0.18 -21.21
C ILE A 58 11.84 -1.49 -21.96
N ALA A 59 13.03 -1.67 -22.54
CA ALA A 59 13.32 -2.81 -23.41
C ALA A 59 13.46 -4.14 -22.66
N ASN A 60 13.96 -4.11 -21.42
CA ASN A 60 14.34 -5.30 -20.65
C ASN A 60 13.59 -5.42 -19.31
N ALA A 61 12.35 -4.97 -19.23
CA ALA A 61 11.60 -4.88 -17.96
C ALA A 61 11.55 -6.19 -17.15
N ASN A 62 11.67 -7.36 -17.79
CA ASN A 62 11.62 -8.66 -17.12
C ASN A 62 12.95 -9.11 -16.51
N ASP A 63 14.08 -8.69 -17.07
CA ASP A 63 15.42 -9.20 -16.74
C ASP A 63 16.31 -8.16 -16.04
N VAL A 64 15.80 -6.96 -15.78
CA VAL A 64 16.59 -5.87 -15.21
C VAL A 64 16.62 -5.95 -13.69
N ASP A 65 17.83 -5.97 -13.14
CA ASP A 65 18.07 -5.66 -11.73
C ASP A 65 18.13 -4.13 -11.52
N TYR A 66 18.48 -3.69 -10.36
CA TYR A 66 18.57 -2.28 -10.02
C TYR A 66 19.64 -1.54 -10.86
N GLY A 67 19.20 -0.58 -11.66
CA GLY A 67 20.03 0.42 -12.31
C GLY A 67 20.24 1.66 -11.46
N ASP A 68 21.26 2.45 -11.80
CA ASP A 68 21.53 3.74 -11.19
C ASP A 68 20.58 4.82 -11.74
N GLY A 69 20.26 5.80 -10.90
CA GLY A 69 19.46 6.94 -11.29
C GLY A 69 19.56 8.09 -10.29
N LYS A 70 18.95 9.22 -10.67
CA LYS A 70 18.76 10.37 -9.80
C LYS A 70 17.28 10.70 -9.74
N LEU A 71 16.79 10.96 -8.52
CA LEU A 71 15.43 11.47 -8.31
C LEU A 71 15.53 12.86 -7.72
N THR A 72 14.99 13.81 -8.46
CA THR A 72 14.94 15.22 -8.07
C THR A 72 13.54 15.58 -7.62
N PHE A 73 13.42 16.12 -6.42
CA PHE A 73 12.21 16.77 -5.91
C PHE A 73 12.25 18.23 -6.29
N VAL A 74 11.26 18.66 -7.09
CA VAL A 74 11.17 20.03 -7.57
C VAL A 74 10.43 20.86 -6.54
N ASN A 75 11.14 21.80 -5.91
CA ASN A 75 10.62 22.64 -4.82
C ASN A 75 10.46 24.08 -5.27
N GLY A 76 9.61 24.36 -6.23
CA GLY A 76 9.21 25.71 -6.65
C GLY A 76 10.27 26.82 -6.44
N ASP A 77 10.08 27.60 -5.38
CA ASP A 77 10.93 28.74 -5.03
C ASP A 77 12.19 28.39 -4.19
N THR A 78 12.36 27.12 -3.81
CA THR A 78 13.53 26.66 -3.05
C THR A 78 14.43 25.76 -3.89
N SER A 79 15.63 25.46 -3.40
CA SER A 79 16.55 24.58 -4.11
C SER A 79 15.99 23.15 -4.21
N ASN A 80 16.08 22.57 -5.39
CA ASN A 80 15.69 21.18 -5.63
C ASN A 80 16.55 20.21 -4.77
N VAL A 81 15.92 19.19 -4.23
CA VAL A 81 16.61 18.11 -3.50
C VAL A 81 16.82 16.93 -4.45
N VAL A 82 18.05 16.49 -4.57
CA VAL A 82 18.44 15.39 -5.47
C VAL A 82 18.96 14.22 -4.67
N TYR A 83 18.41 13.04 -4.92
CA TYR A 83 18.88 11.78 -4.34
C TYR A 83 19.51 10.90 -5.42
N ASP A 84 20.66 10.32 -5.14
CA ASP A 84 21.15 9.17 -5.88
C ASP A 84 20.33 7.94 -5.47
N ILE A 85 19.77 7.26 -6.47
CA ILE A 85 18.85 6.14 -6.26
C ILE A 85 19.25 4.92 -7.07
N LYS A 86 18.69 3.79 -6.68
CA LYS A 86 18.62 2.61 -7.54
C LYS A 86 17.17 2.40 -7.97
N VAL A 87 16.95 2.12 -9.23
CA VAL A 87 15.61 1.93 -9.80
C VAL A 87 15.52 0.66 -10.60
N LYS A 88 14.37 0.00 -10.53
CA LYS A 88 14.06 -1.17 -11.38
C LYS A 88 12.58 -1.32 -11.68
N PRO A 89 12.23 -1.96 -12.79
CA PRO A 89 10.86 -2.37 -13.08
C PRO A 89 10.29 -3.28 -11.98
N ARG A 90 8.98 -3.18 -11.74
CA ARG A 90 8.25 -4.04 -10.80
C ARG A 90 6.90 -4.49 -11.37
N GLY A 91 6.27 -5.41 -10.65
CA GLY A 91 5.00 -6.03 -11.05
C GLY A 91 5.24 -7.30 -11.85
N VAL A 92 4.19 -8.07 -12.06
CA VAL A 92 4.21 -9.29 -12.89
C VAL A 92 3.52 -8.99 -14.22
N THR A 93 2.24 -8.70 -14.18
CA THR A 93 1.40 -8.43 -15.35
C THR A 93 1.82 -7.14 -16.05
N ARG A 94 1.94 -6.03 -15.33
CA ARG A 94 2.27 -4.71 -15.92
C ARG A 94 3.65 -4.67 -16.58
N LYS A 95 4.63 -5.48 -16.15
CA LYS A 95 5.92 -5.60 -16.86
C LYS A 95 5.80 -6.20 -18.26
N GLN A 96 4.73 -6.96 -18.51
CA GLN A 96 4.51 -7.63 -19.80
C GLN A 96 3.60 -6.82 -20.74
N ILE A 97 2.72 -5.99 -20.19
CA ILE A 97 1.69 -5.29 -20.96
C ILE A 97 1.93 -3.79 -21.10
N CYS A 98 2.67 -3.17 -20.17
CA CYS A 98 2.97 -1.74 -20.20
C CYS A 98 4.21 -1.46 -21.05
N ASP A 99 4.13 -0.43 -21.86
CA ASP A 99 5.28 0.11 -22.58
C ASP A 99 6.25 0.80 -21.61
N PHE A 100 5.70 1.37 -20.52
CA PHE A 100 6.46 1.91 -19.39
C PHE A 100 6.01 1.24 -18.08
N PRO A 101 6.80 0.26 -17.55
CA PRO A 101 6.38 -0.53 -16.40
C PRO A 101 6.42 0.27 -15.09
N PRO A 102 5.64 -0.11 -14.07
CA PRO A 102 5.79 0.42 -12.72
C PRO A 102 7.21 0.20 -12.18
N LEU A 103 7.66 1.12 -11.32
CA LEU A 103 9.03 1.14 -10.84
C LEU A 103 9.11 0.89 -9.32
N LYS A 104 10.24 0.33 -8.90
CA LYS A 104 10.68 0.32 -7.51
C LYS A 104 11.91 1.19 -7.38
N ILE A 105 11.80 2.24 -6.57
CA ILE A 105 12.85 3.20 -6.27
C ILE A 105 13.47 2.80 -4.94
N LYS A 106 14.80 2.76 -4.87
CA LYS A 106 15.57 2.46 -3.66
C LYS A 106 16.56 3.56 -3.38
N PHE A 107 16.41 4.21 -2.24
CA PHE A 107 17.29 5.24 -1.72
C PHE A 107 18.46 4.65 -0.94
N SER A 108 19.55 5.42 -0.80
CA SER A 108 20.57 5.17 0.19
C SER A 108 20.02 5.50 1.59
N LYS A 109 20.22 4.62 2.56
CA LYS A 109 19.83 4.88 3.95
C LYS A 109 20.61 6.07 4.52
N THR A 110 21.91 6.11 4.22
CA THR A 110 22.81 7.18 4.67
C THR A 110 22.38 8.55 4.15
N ASP A 111 21.90 8.61 2.88
CA ASP A 111 21.49 9.88 2.28
C ASP A 111 20.15 10.36 2.87
N LEU A 112 19.23 9.43 3.15
CA LEU A 112 17.99 9.77 3.85
C LEU A 112 18.29 10.32 5.25
N GLU A 113 19.09 9.62 6.04
CA GLU A 113 19.49 10.03 7.39
C GLU A 113 20.25 11.36 7.39
N ALA A 114 21.14 11.59 6.41
CA ALA A 114 21.84 12.85 6.25
C ALA A 114 20.91 14.04 5.94
N ASN A 115 19.74 13.78 5.36
CA ASN A 115 18.68 14.76 5.12
C ASN A 115 17.63 14.78 6.25
N GLY A 116 17.89 14.15 7.40
CA GLY A 116 17.00 14.14 8.55
C GLY A 116 15.74 13.27 8.39
N MET A 117 15.79 12.27 7.50
CA MET A 117 14.68 11.39 7.20
C MET A 117 14.85 10.01 7.82
N ASP A 118 13.74 9.34 8.11
CA ASP A 118 13.73 7.93 8.46
C ASP A 118 14.25 7.04 7.32
N GLY A 119 14.88 5.92 7.72
CA GLY A 119 15.54 5.01 6.78
C GLY A 119 14.65 4.08 5.96
N TYR A 120 13.40 4.46 5.63
CA TYR A 120 12.53 3.66 4.75
C TYR A 120 12.96 3.77 3.28
N LYS A 121 13.90 2.91 2.91
CA LYS A 121 14.70 3.01 1.68
C LYS A 121 13.94 2.78 0.37
N THR A 122 12.70 2.35 0.36
CA THR A 122 12.06 1.94 -0.89
C THR A 122 10.67 2.52 -1.04
N LEU A 123 10.41 3.10 -2.23
CA LEU A 123 9.09 3.50 -2.68
C LEU A 123 8.70 2.69 -3.93
N LYS A 124 7.40 2.50 -4.10
CA LYS A 124 6.82 1.95 -5.32
C LYS A 124 6.21 3.10 -6.10
N LEU A 125 6.59 3.27 -7.34
CA LEU A 125 5.98 4.20 -8.26
C LEU A 125 5.07 3.44 -9.22
N VAL A 126 3.80 3.78 -9.24
CA VAL A 126 2.85 3.38 -10.27
C VAL A 126 2.95 4.41 -11.38
N THR A 127 3.23 3.94 -12.60
CA THR A 127 3.47 4.74 -13.78
C THR A 127 2.25 4.77 -14.70
N HIS A 128 2.27 5.61 -15.72
CA HIS A 128 1.21 5.77 -16.72
C HIS A 128 0.93 4.51 -17.57
N CYS A 129 1.82 3.51 -17.54
CA CYS A 129 1.74 2.23 -18.26
C CYS A 129 1.91 2.37 -19.78
N LYS A 130 1.06 3.10 -20.46
CA LYS A 130 1.11 3.39 -21.91
C LYS A 130 0.81 4.85 -22.15
N GLU A 131 1.19 5.32 -23.32
CA GLU A 131 0.81 6.66 -23.78
C GLU A 131 -0.70 6.75 -24.01
N GLY A 132 -1.23 7.96 -23.83
CA GLY A 132 -2.63 8.29 -24.08
C GLY A 132 -3.44 8.58 -22.82
N GLU A 133 -4.43 9.44 -22.97
CA GLU A 133 -5.30 9.92 -21.88
C GLU A 133 -6.03 8.80 -21.18
N ASP A 134 -6.47 7.76 -21.89
CA ASP A 134 -7.16 6.62 -21.30
C ASP A 134 -6.34 5.91 -20.20
N PHE A 135 -5.03 5.76 -20.41
CA PHE A 135 -4.16 5.12 -19.42
C PHE A 135 -3.85 6.02 -18.24
N GLU A 136 -3.79 7.34 -18.46
CA GLU A 136 -3.69 8.32 -17.38
C GLU A 136 -4.94 8.29 -16.51
N GLN A 137 -6.13 8.25 -17.11
CA GLN A 137 -7.40 8.12 -16.37
C GLN A 137 -7.47 6.80 -15.58
N VAL A 138 -6.95 5.70 -16.09
CA VAL A 138 -6.84 4.42 -15.37
C VAL A 138 -5.97 4.58 -14.12
N LEU A 139 -4.80 5.21 -14.24
CA LEU A 139 -3.91 5.49 -13.12
C LEU A 139 -4.57 6.37 -12.06
N LEU A 140 -5.26 7.42 -12.46
CA LEU A 140 -5.95 8.35 -11.55
C LEU A 140 -7.13 7.68 -10.84
N LYS A 141 -7.86 6.77 -11.50
CA LYS A 141 -8.89 5.93 -10.88
C LYS A 141 -8.30 4.97 -9.84
N GLU A 142 -7.15 4.34 -10.13
CA GLU A 142 -6.47 3.48 -9.16
C GLU A 142 -6.00 4.28 -7.94
N TYR A 143 -5.38 5.45 -8.15
CA TYR A 143 -5.03 6.37 -7.07
C TYR A 143 -6.24 6.73 -6.20
N THR A 144 -7.37 7.05 -6.83
CA THR A 144 -8.62 7.39 -6.13
C THR A 144 -9.14 6.19 -5.30
N ALA A 145 -9.01 4.95 -5.80
CA ALA A 145 -9.38 3.76 -5.03
C ALA A 145 -8.55 3.61 -3.73
N TYR A 146 -7.24 3.91 -3.76
CA TYR A 146 -6.42 3.97 -2.54
C TYR A 146 -6.93 5.05 -1.57
N LYS A 147 -7.23 6.24 -2.08
CA LYS A 147 -7.76 7.34 -1.26
C LYS A 147 -9.09 6.98 -0.63
N MET A 148 -9.98 6.27 -1.32
CA MET A 148 -11.24 5.76 -0.75
C MET A 148 -10.99 4.82 0.43
N TYR A 149 -10.00 3.93 0.35
CA TYR A 149 -9.66 3.06 1.48
C TYR A 149 -9.04 3.84 2.64
N ASN A 150 -8.25 4.90 2.36
CA ASN A 150 -7.71 5.80 3.40
C ASN A 150 -8.81 6.54 4.18
N VAL A 151 -9.95 6.86 3.55
CA VAL A 151 -11.12 7.46 4.23
C VAL A 151 -11.77 6.49 5.21
N LEU A 152 -11.75 5.19 4.90
CA LEU A 152 -12.37 4.15 5.71
C LEU A 152 -11.53 3.72 6.91
N THR A 153 -10.20 3.77 6.80
CA THR A 153 -9.30 3.31 7.86
C THR A 153 -7.88 3.83 7.68
N GLU A 154 -7.22 4.12 8.81
CA GLU A 154 -5.78 4.42 8.82
C GLU A 154 -4.91 3.18 8.58
N LYS A 155 -5.48 1.98 8.74
CA LYS A 155 -4.81 0.70 8.45
C LYS A 155 -4.78 0.42 6.94
N SER A 156 -4.17 1.33 6.22
CA SER A 156 -4.16 1.41 4.76
C SER A 156 -2.85 1.99 4.27
N PHE A 157 -2.42 1.61 3.07
CA PHE A 157 -1.29 2.27 2.42
C PHE A 157 -1.66 3.71 2.08
N ARG A 158 -0.84 4.66 2.51
CA ARG A 158 -0.91 6.03 2.02
C ARG A 158 -0.36 6.07 0.60
N VAL A 159 -0.89 6.98 -0.21
CA VAL A 159 -0.44 7.22 -1.58
C VAL A 159 -0.22 8.71 -1.81
N GLN A 160 0.77 9.05 -2.65
CA GLN A 160 1.06 10.42 -3.04
C GLN A 160 1.04 10.56 -4.56
N LEU A 161 0.19 11.44 -5.05
CA LEU A 161 0.15 11.78 -6.47
C LEU A 161 1.41 12.56 -6.84
N VAL A 162 2.01 12.21 -7.97
CA VAL A 162 3.20 12.88 -8.50
C VAL A 162 3.00 13.25 -9.97
N LYS A 163 3.57 14.37 -10.37
CA LYS A 163 3.82 14.71 -11.77
C LYS A 163 5.30 14.50 -12.01
N ILE A 164 5.64 13.52 -12.83
CA ILE A 164 7.01 13.06 -12.98
C ILE A 164 7.52 13.22 -14.41
N THR A 165 8.67 13.87 -14.56
CA THR A 165 9.41 13.96 -15.80
C THR A 165 10.47 12.85 -15.83
N TYR A 166 10.41 12.02 -16.85
CA TYR A 166 11.38 10.97 -17.11
C TYR A 166 12.46 11.50 -18.06
N GLU A 167 13.71 11.41 -17.64
CA GLU A 167 14.87 11.80 -18.45
C GLU A 167 15.77 10.58 -18.68
N ASP A 168 16.13 10.34 -19.93
CA ASP A 168 17.12 9.30 -20.24
C ASP A 168 18.54 9.76 -19.89
N ALA A 169 19.27 8.91 -19.15
CA ALA A 169 20.65 9.21 -18.77
C ALA A 169 21.60 9.26 -19.99
N ASN A 170 21.30 8.52 -21.05
CA ASN A 170 22.08 8.44 -22.29
C ASN A 170 21.64 9.50 -23.32
N GLN A 171 20.53 10.21 -23.08
CA GLN A 171 19.95 11.17 -24.02
C GLN A 171 19.51 10.55 -25.37
N GLU A 172 19.12 9.29 -25.37
CA GLU A 172 18.64 8.55 -26.54
C GLU A 172 17.12 8.59 -26.65
N ILE A 173 16.43 8.86 -25.52
CA ILE A 173 14.97 8.97 -25.42
C ILE A 173 14.62 10.38 -24.98
N GLU A 174 13.71 11.04 -25.72
CA GLU A 174 13.22 12.37 -25.38
C GLU A 174 12.52 12.38 -24.04
N PRO A 175 12.68 13.44 -23.23
CA PRO A 175 12.00 13.56 -21.95
C PRO A 175 10.47 13.55 -22.11
N SER A 176 9.80 12.83 -21.23
CA SER A 176 8.33 12.81 -21.18
C SER A 176 7.83 13.07 -19.76
N THR A 177 6.65 13.71 -19.64
CA THR A 177 6.08 14.07 -18.34
C THR A 177 4.68 13.46 -18.21
N HIS A 178 4.46 12.70 -17.12
CA HIS A 178 3.22 12.00 -16.85
C HIS A 178 2.82 12.11 -15.39
N TYR A 179 1.56 11.86 -15.10
CA TYR A 179 1.15 11.57 -13.73
C TYR A 179 1.55 10.16 -13.32
N GLY A 180 1.83 10.01 -12.05
CA GLY A 180 2.11 8.76 -11.37
C GLY A 180 1.67 8.86 -9.91
N PHE A 181 1.78 7.78 -9.17
CA PHE A 181 1.67 7.88 -7.72
C PHE A 181 2.64 6.96 -6.99
N LEU A 182 3.14 7.46 -5.87
CA LEU A 182 3.99 6.72 -4.96
C LEU A 182 3.13 6.00 -3.92
N ILE A 183 3.54 4.80 -3.54
CA ILE A 183 2.91 4.00 -2.48
C ILE A 183 3.86 3.92 -1.30
N GLU A 184 3.34 4.17 -0.10
CA GLU A 184 4.03 4.05 1.19
C GLU A 184 4.80 2.73 1.32
N ASN A 185 5.94 2.76 1.97
CA ASN A 185 6.70 1.55 2.27
C ASN A 185 5.90 0.66 3.24
N LYS A 186 5.90 -0.65 2.99
CA LYS A 186 5.16 -1.58 3.83
C LYS A 186 5.61 -1.63 5.30
N GLN A 187 6.91 -1.38 5.56
CA GLN A 187 7.44 -1.31 6.92
C GLN A 187 7.01 -0.01 7.58
N GLU A 188 7.03 1.11 6.85
CA GLU A 188 6.54 2.38 7.32
C GLU A 188 5.05 2.33 7.70
N LEU A 189 4.22 1.70 6.85
CA LEU A 189 2.83 1.41 7.22
C LEU A 189 2.74 0.61 8.52
N ALA A 190 3.52 -0.45 8.67
CA ALA A 190 3.49 -1.30 9.87
C ALA A 190 3.88 -0.49 11.12
N ASP A 191 4.97 0.26 11.06
CA ASP A 191 5.48 1.08 12.17
C ASP A 191 4.47 2.18 12.54
N ARG A 192 3.88 2.86 11.54
CA ARG A 192 2.88 3.92 11.73
C ARG A 192 1.62 3.46 12.46
N ILE A 193 1.17 2.24 12.23
CA ILE A 193 -0.02 1.69 12.91
C ILE A 193 0.32 0.82 14.13
N GLY A 194 1.58 0.80 14.56
CA GLY A 194 2.03 -0.03 15.68
C GLY A 194 1.84 -1.52 15.43
N ALA A 195 2.25 -2.02 14.27
CA ALA A 195 2.06 -3.40 13.86
C ALA A 195 3.34 -4.01 13.27
N GLU A 196 3.34 -5.32 13.11
CA GLU A 196 4.39 -6.08 12.43
C GLU A 196 3.83 -6.76 11.18
N LEU A 197 4.68 -6.89 10.16
CA LEU A 197 4.35 -7.64 8.95
C LEU A 197 4.34 -9.13 9.25
N LYS A 198 3.23 -9.80 8.96
CA LYS A 198 3.13 -11.25 9.06
C LYS A 198 3.61 -11.91 7.78
N GLU A 199 4.52 -12.86 7.92
CA GLU A 199 4.94 -13.69 6.80
C GLU A 199 3.83 -14.65 6.34
N LYS A 200 3.99 -15.22 5.14
CA LYS A 200 3.02 -16.15 4.57
C LYS A 200 2.87 -17.40 5.44
N ASP A 201 1.65 -17.65 5.88
CA ASP A 201 1.27 -18.81 6.67
C ASP A 201 -0.18 -19.21 6.34
N ASN A 202 -0.38 -20.47 5.97
CA ASN A 202 -1.71 -20.95 5.56
C ASN A 202 -2.70 -21.07 6.73
N SER A 203 -2.23 -21.11 7.99
CA SER A 203 -3.09 -21.20 9.19
C SER A 203 -3.79 -19.88 9.54
N ILE A 204 -3.44 -18.79 8.89
CA ILE A 204 -3.85 -17.42 9.22
C ILE A 204 -5.35 -17.16 9.03
N LEU A 205 -5.98 -17.85 8.07
CA LEU A 205 -7.39 -17.57 7.71
C LEU A 205 -8.39 -17.80 8.85
N THR A 206 -8.06 -18.63 9.83
CA THR A 206 -8.90 -18.91 11.00
C THR A 206 -8.74 -17.90 12.13
N GLN A 207 -7.76 -17.02 12.04
CA GLN A 207 -7.37 -16.08 13.11
C GLN A 207 -7.47 -14.60 12.70
N ILE A 208 -7.94 -14.31 11.49
CA ILE A 208 -8.06 -12.94 10.98
C ILE A 208 -8.97 -12.09 11.88
N ASP A 209 -8.58 -10.82 12.10
CA ASP A 209 -9.43 -9.84 12.76
C ASP A 209 -10.76 -9.68 12.00
N ALA A 210 -11.86 -10.06 12.65
CA ALA A 210 -13.16 -10.16 12.02
C ALA A 210 -13.69 -8.80 11.53
N ASN A 211 -13.40 -7.70 12.26
CA ASN A 211 -13.85 -6.37 11.88
C ASN A 211 -13.07 -5.86 10.65
N GLN A 212 -11.74 -6.00 10.68
CA GLN A 212 -10.91 -5.60 9.54
C GLN A 212 -11.16 -6.48 8.32
N TYR A 213 -11.50 -7.75 8.50
CA TYR A 213 -11.84 -8.63 7.39
C TYR A 213 -13.18 -8.25 6.74
N ARG A 214 -14.20 -7.88 7.53
CA ARG A 214 -15.46 -7.35 7.00
C ARG A 214 -15.24 -6.05 6.22
N LEU A 215 -14.48 -5.11 6.81
CA LEU A 215 -14.13 -3.85 6.15
C LEU A 215 -13.40 -4.09 4.83
N PHE A 216 -12.35 -4.93 4.86
CA PHE A 216 -11.55 -5.30 3.69
C PHE A 216 -12.42 -5.90 2.59
N THR A 217 -13.24 -6.91 2.89
CA THR A 217 -14.04 -7.61 1.87
C THR A 217 -15.15 -6.74 1.31
N LEU A 218 -15.78 -5.91 2.13
CA LEU A 218 -16.80 -4.98 1.67
C LEU A 218 -16.21 -3.87 0.80
N PHE A 219 -15.01 -3.38 1.14
CA PHE A 219 -14.29 -2.44 0.29
C PHE A 219 -13.93 -3.05 -1.07
N GLN A 220 -13.36 -4.25 -1.08
CA GLN A 220 -13.06 -4.97 -2.33
C GLN A 220 -14.31 -5.13 -3.20
N TYR A 221 -15.45 -5.42 -2.58
CA TYR A 221 -16.74 -5.49 -3.29
C TYR A 221 -17.20 -4.11 -3.79
N MET A 222 -17.03 -3.04 -2.99
CA MET A 222 -17.38 -1.67 -3.39
C MET A 222 -16.66 -1.27 -4.69
N ILE A 223 -15.37 -1.52 -4.78
CA ILE A 223 -14.58 -1.18 -5.97
C ILE A 223 -14.63 -2.27 -7.06
N GLY A 224 -15.27 -3.42 -6.79
CA GLY A 224 -15.34 -4.55 -7.71
C GLY A 224 -13.99 -5.23 -7.95
N ASN A 225 -13.12 -5.27 -6.94
CA ASN A 225 -11.84 -5.94 -7.06
C ASN A 225 -11.94 -7.40 -6.61
N THR A 226 -11.60 -8.30 -7.52
CA THR A 226 -11.53 -9.74 -7.28
C THR A 226 -10.10 -10.30 -7.35
N ASP A 227 -9.11 -9.45 -7.69
CA ASP A 227 -7.72 -9.85 -7.84
C ASP A 227 -6.96 -9.80 -6.51
N TRP A 228 -7.41 -10.60 -5.53
CA TRP A 228 -6.73 -10.74 -4.26
C TRP A 228 -6.83 -12.15 -3.68
N ASN A 229 -5.84 -12.53 -2.85
CA ASN A 229 -5.85 -13.80 -2.16
C ASN A 229 -5.10 -13.72 -0.82
N LEU A 230 -5.79 -13.97 0.29
CA LEU A 230 -5.22 -13.88 1.63
C LEU A 230 -4.13 -14.93 1.89
N SER A 231 -4.40 -16.20 1.56
CA SER A 231 -3.46 -17.30 1.81
C SER A 231 -2.15 -17.11 1.04
N LYS A 232 -2.25 -16.63 -0.21
CA LYS A 232 -1.09 -16.33 -1.05
C LYS A 232 -0.50 -14.96 -0.79
N GLN A 233 -1.15 -14.12 0.03
CA GLN A 233 -0.85 -12.70 0.20
C GLN A 233 -0.69 -11.98 -1.15
N HIS A 234 -1.57 -12.31 -2.11
CA HIS A 234 -1.65 -11.65 -3.39
C HIS A 234 -2.51 -10.39 -3.26
N ASN A 235 -1.97 -9.23 -3.63
CA ASN A 235 -2.57 -7.91 -3.52
C ASN A 235 -3.11 -7.55 -2.12
N VAL A 236 -2.54 -8.17 -1.08
CA VAL A 236 -2.85 -7.94 0.32
C VAL A 236 -1.61 -8.13 1.19
N LYS A 237 -1.44 -7.29 2.22
CA LYS A 237 -0.50 -7.51 3.31
C LYS A 237 -1.25 -7.89 4.56
N LEU A 238 -0.65 -8.81 5.33
CA LEU A 238 -1.15 -9.18 6.64
C LEU A 238 -0.26 -8.54 7.68
N LEU A 239 -0.86 -7.81 8.61
CA LEU A 239 -0.19 -7.14 9.71
C LEU A 239 -0.78 -7.62 11.03
N ILE A 240 0.02 -7.63 12.08
CA ILE A 240 -0.44 -7.92 13.45
C ILE A 240 -0.10 -6.69 14.27
N GLU A 241 -1.13 -6.02 14.81
CA GLU A 241 -0.93 -4.92 15.74
C GLU A 241 -0.27 -5.41 17.03
N ASN A 242 0.57 -4.57 17.63
CA ASN A 242 1.24 -4.89 18.90
C ASN A 242 0.20 -5.34 19.95
N GLU A 243 0.56 -6.32 20.74
CA GLU A 243 -0.29 -6.93 21.77
C GLU A 243 -1.53 -7.69 21.25
N LYS A 244 -1.73 -7.79 19.93
CA LYS A 244 -2.77 -8.60 19.31
C LYS A 244 -2.19 -9.86 18.67
N ILE A 245 -3.06 -10.85 18.48
CA ILE A 245 -2.70 -12.12 17.82
C ILE A 245 -3.36 -12.28 16.44
N SER A 246 -4.42 -11.51 16.21
CA SER A 246 -5.22 -11.62 14.99
C SER A 246 -4.66 -10.73 13.89
N PRO A 247 -4.24 -11.30 12.74
CA PRO A 247 -3.78 -10.52 11.61
C PRO A 247 -4.93 -9.70 11.01
N LEU A 248 -4.61 -8.50 10.54
CA LEU A 248 -5.50 -7.65 9.77
C LEU A 248 -5.04 -7.59 8.30
N PRO A 249 -5.96 -7.69 7.33
CA PRO A 249 -5.64 -7.58 5.92
C PRO A 249 -5.62 -6.12 5.46
N VAL A 250 -4.54 -5.73 4.78
CA VAL A 250 -4.40 -4.42 4.14
C VAL A 250 -4.28 -4.60 2.64
N PRO A 251 -5.27 -4.16 1.84
CA PRO A 251 -5.26 -4.31 0.40
C PRO A 251 -4.34 -3.31 -0.29
N TYR A 252 -3.88 -3.67 -1.49
CA TYR A 252 -3.16 -2.81 -2.41
C TYR A 252 -3.24 -3.38 -3.82
N ASP A 253 -2.86 -2.60 -4.86
CA ASP A 253 -2.85 -2.99 -6.27
C ASP A 253 -4.28 -3.17 -6.81
N PHE A 254 -4.93 -2.04 -7.14
CA PHE A 254 -6.36 -2.01 -7.49
C PHE A 254 -6.64 -1.88 -8.98
N ASP A 255 -5.62 -2.02 -9.84
CA ASP A 255 -5.73 -1.86 -11.29
C ASP A 255 -6.70 -2.86 -11.95
N PHE A 256 -6.89 -4.04 -11.36
CA PHE A 256 -7.89 -5.02 -11.81
C PHE A 256 -9.29 -4.80 -11.23
N ALA A 257 -9.51 -3.73 -10.45
CA ALA A 257 -10.84 -3.42 -9.90
C ALA A 257 -11.82 -2.93 -10.98
N GLY A 258 -13.09 -3.29 -10.85
CA GLY A 258 -14.15 -2.85 -11.76
C GLY A 258 -14.33 -1.32 -11.79
N LEU A 259 -14.11 -0.63 -10.66
CA LEU A 259 -14.09 0.84 -10.59
C LEU A 259 -12.99 1.44 -11.47
N VAL A 260 -11.83 0.81 -11.53
CA VAL A 260 -10.69 1.24 -12.34
C VAL A 260 -10.90 0.88 -13.80
N ASN A 261 -11.40 -0.33 -14.05
CA ASN A 261 -11.72 -0.83 -15.39
C ASN A 261 -10.58 -0.62 -16.39
N ALA A 262 -9.37 -1.07 -16.01
CA ALA A 262 -8.22 -0.98 -16.90
C ALA A 262 -8.45 -1.84 -18.16
N PRO A 263 -8.02 -1.40 -19.36
CA PRO A 263 -8.27 -2.13 -20.62
C PRO A 263 -7.70 -3.55 -20.64
N TYR A 264 -6.70 -3.82 -19.81
CA TYR A 264 -6.07 -5.13 -19.68
C TYR A 264 -6.65 -5.99 -18.55
N ALA A 265 -7.54 -5.44 -17.74
CA ALA A 265 -8.08 -6.15 -16.58
C ALA A 265 -9.12 -7.20 -17.03
N THR A 266 -8.90 -8.44 -16.64
CA THR A 266 -9.83 -9.56 -16.87
C THR A 266 -10.04 -10.33 -15.58
N PRO A 267 -11.26 -10.79 -15.30
CA PRO A 267 -11.50 -11.61 -14.11
C PRO A 267 -10.86 -12.99 -14.25
N TYR A 268 -10.59 -13.65 -13.14
CA TYR A 268 -10.19 -15.06 -13.17
C TYR A 268 -11.31 -15.91 -13.76
N SER A 269 -10.97 -16.84 -14.66
CA SER A 269 -11.91 -17.74 -15.34
C SER A 269 -12.70 -18.64 -14.39
N THR A 270 -12.26 -18.78 -13.14
CA THR A 270 -12.95 -19.54 -12.09
C THR A 270 -14.09 -18.76 -11.41
N LEU A 271 -14.18 -17.45 -11.66
CA LEU A 271 -15.23 -16.61 -11.10
C LEU A 271 -16.44 -16.55 -12.05
N PRO A 272 -17.66 -16.51 -11.50
CA PRO A 272 -18.89 -16.46 -12.31
C PRO A 272 -19.21 -15.03 -12.77
N ILE A 273 -18.22 -14.32 -13.29
CA ILE A 273 -18.33 -12.96 -13.85
C ILE A 273 -17.61 -12.90 -15.20
N GLU A 274 -18.18 -12.15 -16.15
CA GLU A 274 -17.67 -12.05 -17.52
C GLU A 274 -16.63 -10.94 -17.71
N ASN A 275 -16.75 -9.89 -16.89
CA ASN A 275 -15.83 -8.75 -16.95
C ASN A 275 -15.65 -8.16 -15.54
N VAL A 276 -14.59 -7.35 -15.34
CA VAL A 276 -14.22 -6.79 -14.04
C VAL A 276 -15.24 -5.79 -13.47
N LYS A 277 -16.13 -5.19 -14.30
CA LYS A 277 -17.20 -4.31 -13.80
C LYS A 277 -18.28 -5.06 -13.03
N GLN A 278 -18.43 -6.35 -13.23
CA GLN A 278 -19.35 -7.18 -12.46
C GLN A 278 -18.79 -7.44 -11.08
N ARG A 279 -19.51 -7.01 -10.05
CA ARG A 279 -19.09 -7.24 -8.67
C ARG A 279 -19.31 -8.68 -8.25
N PHE A 280 -18.32 -9.23 -7.57
CA PHE A 280 -18.41 -10.54 -6.96
C PHE A 280 -17.91 -10.47 -5.52
N PHE A 281 -18.74 -10.92 -4.56
CA PHE A 281 -18.40 -10.84 -3.15
C PHE A 281 -17.59 -12.05 -2.72
N GLN A 282 -16.30 -11.85 -2.48
CA GLN A 282 -15.39 -12.89 -1.99
C GLN A 282 -15.26 -12.77 -0.46
N PHE A 283 -16.02 -13.61 0.25
CA PHE A 283 -15.93 -13.67 1.71
C PHE A 283 -15.85 -15.12 2.17
N LYS A 284 -14.76 -15.44 2.89
CA LYS A 284 -14.53 -16.77 3.50
C LYS A 284 -14.82 -16.71 4.99
N GLY A 285 -16.06 -16.63 5.36
CA GLY A 285 -16.52 -16.59 6.74
C GLY A 285 -17.85 -17.31 6.91
N ASN A 286 -18.42 -17.17 8.11
CA ASN A 286 -19.76 -17.71 8.37
C ASN A 286 -20.79 -16.91 7.55
N ARG A 287 -21.76 -17.61 6.91
CA ARG A 287 -22.86 -16.98 6.16
C ARG A 287 -23.68 -16.01 7.00
N ASN A 288 -23.79 -16.27 8.30
CA ASN A 288 -24.54 -15.43 9.24
C ASN A 288 -23.68 -14.29 9.82
N THR A 289 -22.53 -13.95 9.19
CA THR A 289 -21.71 -12.84 9.65
C THR A 289 -22.48 -11.53 9.50
N ASP A 290 -22.60 -10.81 10.60
CA ASP A 290 -23.28 -9.51 10.63
C ASP A 290 -22.37 -8.42 10.05
N PHE A 291 -22.82 -7.78 8.96
CA PHE A 291 -22.15 -6.68 8.29
C PHE A 291 -22.74 -5.30 8.61
N ARG A 292 -23.79 -5.19 9.41
CA ARG A 292 -24.53 -3.93 9.64
C ARG A 292 -23.62 -2.80 10.10
N SER A 293 -22.77 -3.02 11.10
CA SER A 293 -21.82 -2.00 11.54
C SER A 293 -20.81 -1.56 10.46
N THR A 294 -20.51 -2.47 9.53
CA THR A 294 -19.66 -2.15 8.38
C THR A 294 -20.42 -1.34 7.34
N TYR A 295 -21.69 -1.68 7.05
CA TYR A 295 -22.56 -0.87 6.17
C TYR A 295 -22.73 0.54 6.73
N ASP A 296 -22.95 0.68 8.04
CA ASP A 296 -23.10 1.97 8.71
C ASP A 296 -21.84 2.83 8.57
N LEU A 297 -20.65 2.23 8.71
CA LEU A 297 -19.38 2.93 8.48
C LEU A 297 -19.27 3.45 7.04
N PHE A 298 -19.57 2.60 6.04
CA PHE A 298 -19.51 3.03 4.64
C PHE A 298 -20.52 4.12 4.34
N ASN A 299 -21.74 4.02 4.86
CA ASN A 299 -22.77 5.04 4.70
C ASN A 299 -22.38 6.36 5.38
N ALA A 300 -21.79 6.32 6.57
CA ALA A 300 -21.27 7.51 7.26
C ALA A 300 -20.15 8.20 6.45
N LYS A 301 -19.35 7.44 5.71
CA LYS A 301 -18.23 7.93 4.88
C LYS A 301 -18.61 8.16 3.41
N LYS A 302 -19.86 7.93 3.03
CA LYS A 302 -20.32 8.05 1.62
C LYS A 302 -19.96 9.38 0.99
N ALA A 303 -20.25 10.49 1.66
CA ALA A 303 -19.99 11.83 1.12
C ALA A 303 -18.49 12.04 0.85
N GLU A 304 -17.62 11.70 1.83
CA GLU A 304 -16.17 11.80 1.68
C GLU A 304 -15.65 10.95 0.51
N ILE A 305 -16.14 9.69 0.39
CA ILE A 305 -15.76 8.77 -0.68
C ILE A 305 -16.18 9.32 -2.05
N MET A 306 -17.39 9.86 -2.15
CA MET A 306 -17.89 10.41 -3.41
C MET A 306 -17.14 11.67 -3.83
N CYS A 307 -16.79 12.57 -2.91
CA CYS A 307 -16.00 13.77 -3.20
C CYS A 307 -14.61 13.48 -3.76
N LEU A 308 -14.00 12.34 -3.42
CA LEU A 308 -12.65 11.98 -3.90
C LEU A 308 -12.53 11.92 -5.43
N HIS A 309 -13.58 11.60 -6.15
CA HIS A 309 -13.55 11.57 -7.62
C HIS A 309 -14.33 12.73 -8.24
N THR A 310 -15.42 13.21 -7.62
CA THR A 310 -16.18 14.34 -8.16
C THR A 310 -15.41 15.64 -8.14
N ASP A 311 -14.61 15.87 -7.08
CA ASP A 311 -13.82 17.08 -6.89
C ASP A 311 -12.40 16.96 -7.46
N PHE A 312 -12.05 15.81 -8.03
CA PHE A 312 -10.72 15.58 -8.58
C PHE A 312 -10.58 16.12 -10.02
N ASN A 313 -10.00 17.30 -10.14
CA ASN A 313 -9.92 18.04 -11.43
C ASN A 313 -9.12 17.33 -12.54
N LEU A 314 -8.30 16.33 -12.21
CA LEU A 314 -7.54 15.56 -13.19
C LEU A 314 -8.35 14.40 -13.81
N LEU A 315 -9.51 14.06 -13.25
CA LEU A 315 -10.41 13.11 -13.88
C LEU A 315 -11.35 13.81 -14.85
N ASP A 316 -11.53 13.21 -16.00
CA ASP A 316 -12.46 13.68 -17.02
C ASP A 316 -13.91 13.53 -16.57
N GLU A 317 -14.80 14.42 -17.00
CA GLU A 317 -16.21 14.39 -16.63
C GLU A 317 -16.92 13.05 -16.96
N PRO A 318 -16.71 12.40 -18.13
CA PRO A 318 -17.27 11.08 -18.39
C PRO A 318 -16.80 10.01 -17.40
N VAL A 319 -15.52 10.07 -16.97
CA VAL A 319 -14.93 9.16 -16.00
C VAL A 319 -15.53 9.37 -14.60
N LYS A 320 -15.71 10.64 -14.19
CA LYS A 320 -16.39 10.97 -12.91
C LYS A 320 -17.82 10.44 -12.89
N ILE A 321 -18.56 10.60 -13.98
CA ILE A 321 -19.94 10.07 -14.12
C ILE A 321 -19.94 8.55 -14.01
N GLU A 322 -19.03 7.85 -14.70
CA GLU A 322 -18.90 6.40 -14.64
C GLU A 322 -18.63 5.92 -13.21
N MET A 323 -17.64 6.52 -12.53
CA MET A 323 -17.29 6.19 -11.14
C MET A 323 -18.46 6.46 -10.20
N THR A 324 -19.16 7.61 -10.37
CA THR A 324 -20.34 7.97 -9.58
C THR A 324 -21.43 6.91 -9.70
N ASN A 325 -21.78 6.50 -10.92
CA ASN A 325 -22.81 5.50 -11.15
C ASN A 325 -22.40 4.13 -10.57
N TYR A 326 -21.12 3.77 -10.73
CA TYR A 326 -20.60 2.53 -10.18
C TYR A 326 -20.69 2.51 -8.65
N LEU A 327 -20.21 3.54 -7.97
CA LEU A 327 -20.27 3.64 -6.50
C LEU A 327 -21.70 3.81 -5.98
N LYS A 328 -22.56 4.57 -6.67
CA LYS A 328 -23.96 4.72 -6.30
C LYS A 328 -24.68 3.38 -6.20
N ALA A 329 -24.50 2.50 -7.18
CA ALA A 329 -25.10 1.16 -7.17
C ALA A 329 -24.67 0.32 -5.94
N PHE A 330 -23.46 0.49 -5.44
CA PHE A 330 -23.03 -0.14 -4.19
C PHE A 330 -23.72 0.48 -2.98
N PHE A 331 -23.76 1.81 -2.87
CA PHE A 331 -24.39 2.50 -1.74
C PHE A 331 -25.89 2.27 -1.69
N ASP A 332 -26.58 2.23 -2.85
CA ASP A 332 -28.01 1.89 -2.93
C ASP A 332 -28.26 0.47 -2.40
N LEU A 333 -27.36 -0.48 -2.70
CA LEU A 333 -27.46 -1.85 -2.16
C LEU A 333 -27.32 -1.89 -0.64
N ILE A 334 -26.26 -1.28 -0.07
CA ILE A 334 -25.99 -1.40 1.37
C ILE A 334 -26.92 -0.53 2.24
N ASN A 335 -27.68 0.41 1.66
CA ASN A 335 -28.72 1.14 2.38
C ASN A 335 -29.89 0.24 2.78
N GLU A 336 -30.14 -0.85 2.04
CA GLU A 336 -31.15 -1.85 2.33
C GLU A 336 -30.48 -3.10 2.94
N HIS A 337 -30.13 -3.04 4.24
CA HIS A 337 -29.30 -4.04 4.92
C HIS A 337 -29.77 -5.48 4.70
N GLN A 338 -31.09 -5.74 4.74
CA GLN A 338 -31.62 -7.08 4.52
C GLN A 338 -31.36 -7.56 3.09
N VAL A 339 -31.56 -6.70 2.09
CA VAL A 339 -31.29 -7.00 0.68
C VAL A 339 -29.80 -7.19 0.45
N ALA A 340 -28.97 -6.38 1.11
CA ALA A 340 -27.51 -6.52 1.06
C ALA A 340 -27.08 -7.88 1.62
N ASP A 341 -27.56 -8.26 2.79
CA ASP A 341 -27.22 -9.54 3.44
C ASP A 341 -27.64 -10.74 2.56
N GLU A 342 -28.84 -10.72 1.99
CA GLU A 342 -29.29 -11.75 1.06
C GLU A 342 -28.40 -11.81 -0.19
N LYS A 343 -28.16 -10.68 -0.85
CA LYS A 343 -27.40 -10.62 -2.10
C LYS A 343 -25.92 -10.98 -1.91
N LEU A 344 -25.31 -10.53 -0.83
CA LEU A 344 -23.93 -10.86 -0.52
C LEU A 344 -23.77 -12.32 -0.07
N SER A 345 -24.73 -12.88 0.65
CA SER A 345 -24.72 -14.29 1.03
C SER A 345 -24.91 -15.24 -0.16
N LEU A 346 -25.70 -14.85 -1.16
CA LEU A 346 -25.95 -15.64 -2.39
C LEU A 346 -24.77 -15.56 -3.37
N ASN A 347 -24.08 -14.41 -3.41
CA ASN A 347 -22.94 -14.20 -4.31
C ASN A 347 -21.59 -14.61 -3.67
N GLY A 348 -21.59 -14.94 -2.39
CA GLY A 348 -20.40 -15.45 -1.71
C GLY A 348 -20.03 -16.80 -2.29
N ALA A 349 -18.98 -16.83 -3.09
CA ALA A 349 -18.42 -18.08 -3.53
C ALA A 349 -17.94 -18.86 -2.32
N TYR A 350 -18.54 -20.02 -2.13
CA TYR A 350 -17.97 -21.06 -1.32
C TYR A 350 -16.77 -21.60 -2.07
N LEU A 351 -15.60 -20.99 -1.85
CA LEU A 351 -14.32 -21.53 -2.27
C LEU A 351 -13.70 -22.33 -1.12
#